data_feb720883762b09e5b3a684de0c69385
#
_entry.id   feb720883762b09e5b3a684de0c69385
#
_cell.length_a   1.000
_cell.length_b   1.000
_cell.length_c   1.000
_cell.angle_alpha   90.00
_cell.angle_beta   90.00
_cell.angle_gamma   90.00
#
_symmetry.space_group_name_H-M   'P 1'
#
loop_
_entity.id
_entity.type
_entity.pdbx_description
1 polymer ?
#
loop_
_entity_poly.entity_id
_entity_poly.type
_entity_poly.pdbx_seq_one_letter_code
_entity_poly.pdbx_strand_id
1 'polypeptide(L)'
;QAKRREAGLVVRARDVKILLQWFEHDVMSLAGPALAVRQELYDFIISELKQRAGKSYPGVRKLRTALHNQRNQLLAFAGVLDQKLADIAQHFQLPLQAVRDICLLHRKHPTSNAYWERWNQLHSQLFGKFHGVMEAVGEALKKTPRASSLVENLNSRLRNYFFLRRSLGDSYLSLLQFFCN
;
A
#
# COMPACT_ATOMS: atom_id res chain seq x y z
N GLN A 1 -8.77 -29.77 21.21
CA GLN A 1 -8.07 -29.57 19.92
C GLN A 1 -8.75 -28.50 19.06
N ALA A 2 -10.08 -28.43 18.95
CA ALA A 2 -10.84 -27.46 18.18
C ALA A 2 -10.50 -26.01 18.59
N LYS A 3 -10.57 -25.64 19.87
CA LYS A 3 -10.24 -24.30 20.38
C LYS A 3 -8.80 -23.85 20.05
N ARG A 4 -7.83 -24.76 20.07
CA ARG A 4 -6.44 -24.45 19.67
C ARG A 4 -6.31 -24.19 18.16
N ARG A 5 -7.05 -24.91 17.33
CA ARG A 5 -7.10 -24.68 15.88
C ARG A 5 -7.76 -23.35 15.56
N GLU A 6 -8.84 -23.02 16.22
CA GLU A 6 -9.56 -21.76 16.09
C GLU A 6 -8.69 -20.57 16.48
N ALA A 7 -8.00 -20.60 17.63
CA ALA A 7 -7.06 -19.57 18.06
C ALA A 7 -5.93 -19.37 17.04
N GLY A 8 -5.38 -20.44 16.49
CA GLY A 8 -4.36 -20.36 15.44
C GLY A 8 -4.86 -19.73 14.13
N LEU A 9 -6.13 -19.95 13.78
CA LEU A 9 -6.77 -19.32 12.60
C LEU A 9 -6.96 -17.82 12.79
N VAL A 10 -7.40 -17.40 13.97
CA VAL A 10 -7.62 -15.98 14.30
C VAL A 10 -6.29 -15.21 14.25
N VAL A 11 -5.22 -15.74 14.83
CA VAL A 11 -3.89 -15.11 14.79
C VAL A 11 -3.40 -14.93 13.35
N ARG A 12 -3.48 -15.97 12.53
CA ARG A 12 -3.05 -15.90 11.12
C ARG A 12 -3.88 -14.93 10.30
N ALA A 13 -5.20 -14.89 10.53
CA ALA A 13 -6.07 -13.92 9.87
C ALA A 13 -5.68 -12.47 10.21
N ARG A 14 -5.31 -12.23 11.48
CA ARG A 14 -4.79 -10.92 11.95
C ARG A 14 -3.47 -10.57 11.26
N ASP A 15 -2.54 -11.51 11.19
CA ASP A 15 -1.25 -11.30 10.53
C ASP A 15 -1.41 -10.96 9.06
N VAL A 16 -2.22 -11.73 8.32
CA VAL A 16 -2.49 -11.46 6.92
C VAL A 16 -3.15 -10.08 6.75
N LYS A 17 -4.06 -9.69 7.64
CA LYS A 17 -4.67 -8.36 7.61
C LYS A 17 -3.63 -7.25 7.78
N ILE A 18 -2.67 -7.40 8.69
CA ILE A 18 -1.58 -6.43 8.90
C ILE A 18 -0.71 -6.32 7.63
N LEU A 19 -0.31 -7.44 7.04
CA LEU A 19 0.47 -7.45 5.79
C LEU A 19 -0.28 -6.75 4.65
N LEU A 20 -1.59 -6.90 4.57
CA LEU A 20 -2.41 -6.24 3.56
C LEU A 20 -2.57 -4.74 3.83
N GLN A 21 -2.64 -4.32 5.10
CA GLN A 21 -2.61 -2.90 5.45
C GLN A 21 -1.28 -2.25 5.02
N TRP A 22 -0.14 -2.89 5.26
CA TRP A 22 1.16 -2.40 4.78
C TRP A 22 1.22 -2.36 3.25
N PHE A 23 0.68 -3.39 2.60
CA PHE A 23 0.58 -3.41 1.15
C PHE A 23 -0.25 -2.22 0.62
N GLU A 24 -1.43 -1.99 1.16
CA GLU A 24 -2.33 -0.92 0.72
C GLU A 24 -1.77 0.46 1.05
N HIS A 25 -1.30 0.66 2.29
CA HIS A 25 -0.92 1.99 2.78
C HIS A 25 0.52 2.38 2.45
N ASP A 26 1.45 1.45 2.40
CA ASP A 26 2.86 1.76 2.20
C ASP A 26 3.34 1.42 0.78
N VAL A 27 2.96 0.26 0.24
CA VAL A 27 3.38 -0.14 -1.11
C VAL A 27 2.56 0.56 -2.18
N MET A 28 1.22 0.54 -2.06
CA MET A 28 0.29 1.02 -3.10
C MET A 28 -0.16 2.46 -2.92
N SER A 29 0.20 3.12 -1.83
CA SER A 29 -0.10 4.54 -1.63
C SER A 29 0.62 5.39 -2.69
N LEU A 30 -0.10 6.32 -3.32
CA LEU A 30 0.52 7.21 -4.31
C LEU A 30 1.61 8.06 -3.65
N ALA A 31 1.28 8.78 -2.58
CA ALA A 31 2.24 9.52 -1.76
C ALA A 31 2.94 8.58 -0.77
N GLY A 32 3.80 7.71 -1.25
CA GLY A 32 4.51 6.72 -0.44
C GLY A 32 6.03 6.78 -0.63
N PRO A 33 6.76 5.77 -0.12
CA PRO A 33 8.21 5.71 -0.22
C PRO A 33 8.69 5.54 -1.66
N ALA A 34 10.00 5.67 -1.88
CA ALA A 34 10.64 5.45 -3.17
C ALA A 34 10.41 4.03 -3.69
N LEU A 35 10.51 3.84 -5.01
CA LEU A 35 10.33 2.54 -5.66
C LEU A 35 11.17 1.43 -5.03
N ALA A 36 12.44 1.69 -4.73
CA ALA A 36 13.33 0.70 -4.11
C ALA A 36 12.77 0.19 -2.77
N VAL A 37 12.36 1.11 -1.89
CA VAL A 37 11.76 0.76 -0.58
C VAL A 37 10.44 0.02 -0.75
N ARG A 38 9.63 0.40 -1.75
CA ARG A 38 8.39 -0.32 -2.06
C ARG A 38 8.66 -1.73 -2.55
N GLN A 39 9.71 -1.93 -3.34
CA GLN A 39 10.13 -3.26 -3.82
C GLN A 39 10.55 -4.16 -2.67
N GLU A 40 11.37 -3.65 -1.76
CA GLU A 40 11.80 -4.39 -0.57
C GLU A 40 10.60 -4.78 0.31
N LEU A 41 9.70 -3.82 0.58
CA LEU A 41 8.50 -4.08 1.37
C LEU A 41 7.55 -5.06 0.67
N TYR A 42 7.43 -4.95 -0.65
CA TYR A 42 6.63 -5.88 -1.47
C TYR A 42 7.16 -7.31 -1.35
N ASP A 43 8.47 -7.48 -1.55
CA ASP A 43 9.13 -8.78 -1.50
C ASP A 43 9.05 -9.39 -0.09
N PHE A 44 9.18 -8.57 0.94
CA PHE A 44 8.93 -8.96 2.33
C PHE A 44 7.49 -9.49 2.51
N ILE A 45 6.48 -8.73 2.06
CA ILE A 45 5.07 -9.13 2.18
C ILE A 45 4.82 -10.47 1.45
N ILE A 46 5.36 -10.64 0.24
CA ILE A 46 5.24 -11.90 -0.51
C ILE A 46 5.89 -13.07 0.24
N SER A 47 7.05 -12.86 0.86
CA SER A 47 7.74 -13.86 1.67
C SER A 47 6.90 -14.25 2.89
N GLU A 48 6.37 -13.28 3.62
CA GLU A 48 5.52 -13.50 4.78
C GLU A 48 4.20 -14.22 4.43
N LEU A 49 3.58 -13.87 3.31
CA LEU A 49 2.42 -14.59 2.78
C LEU A 49 2.77 -16.04 2.41
N LYS A 50 3.98 -16.30 1.89
CA LYS A 50 4.45 -17.66 1.58
C LYS A 50 4.55 -18.51 2.84
N GLN A 51 5.12 -17.98 3.92
CA GLN A 51 5.25 -18.71 5.19
C GLN A 51 3.88 -19.03 5.80
N ARG A 52 2.91 -18.12 5.67
CA ARG A 52 1.54 -18.28 6.22
C ARG A 52 0.60 -19.07 5.33
N ALA A 53 0.91 -19.19 4.04
CA ALA A 53 0.04 -19.88 3.07
C ALA A 53 -0.14 -21.36 3.35
N GLY A 54 0.88 -22.06 3.85
CA GLY A 54 0.83 -23.49 4.16
C GLY A 54 0.00 -24.36 3.17
N LYS A 55 -0.07 -25.64 3.40
CA LYS A 55 -0.94 -26.52 2.58
C LYS A 55 -2.44 -26.28 2.81
N SER A 56 -2.79 -25.71 3.98
CA SER A 56 -4.17 -25.62 4.47
C SER A 56 -4.92 -24.34 4.07
N TYR A 57 -4.26 -23.39 3.37
CA TYR A 57 -4.86 -22.07 3.06
C TYR A 57 -4.74 -21.71 1.58
N PRO A 58 -5.56 -22.32 0.72
CA PRO A 58 -5.50 -22.11 -0.74
C PRO A 58 -5.75 -20.65 -1.15
N GLY A 59 -6.58 -19.90 -0.40
CA GLY A 59 -6.84 -18.48 -0.67
C GLY A 59 -5.60 -17.62 -0.53
N VAL A 60 -4.81 -17.79 0.54
CA VAL A 60 -3.55 -17.04 0.75
C VAL A 60 -2.53 -17.38 -0.34
N ARG A 61 -2.48 -18.64 -0.76
CA ARG A 61 -1.60 -19.09 -1.85
C ARG A 61 -1.99 -18.46 -3.19
N LYS A 62 -3.28 -18.45 -3.53
CA LYS A 62 -3.80 -17.78 -4.76
C LYS A 62 -3.47 -16.28 -4.75
N LEU A 63 -3.71 -15.60 -3.61
CA LEU A 63 -3.37 -14.19 -3.43
C LEU A 63 -1.86 -13.94 -3.64
N ARG A 64 -1.01 -14.69 -2.96
CA ARG A 64 0.45 -14.58 -3.12
C ARG A 64 0.88 -14.75 -4.58
N THR A 65 0.35 -15.75 -5.28
CA THR A 65 0.68 -16.00 -6.68
C THR A 65 0.24 -14.84 -7.57
N ALA A 66 -0.97 -14.32 -7.36
CA ALA A 66 -1.46 -13.17 -8.11
C ALA A 66 -0.58 -11.93 -7.89
N LEU A 67 -0.23 -11.61 -6.64
CA LEU A 67 0.67 -10.52 -6.32
C LEU A 67 2.04 -10.73 -6.98
N HIS A 68 2.64 -11.92 -6.83
CA HIS A 68 3.95 -12.21 -7.42
C HIS A 68 3.97 -11.98 -8.93
N ASN A 69 2.97 -12.47 -9.64
CA ASN A 69 2.89 -12.33 -11.11
C ASN A 69 2.65 -10.89 -11.58
N GLN A 70 2.02 -10.05 -10.74
CA GLN A 70 1.65 -8.68 -11.09
C GLN A 70 2.60 -7.62 -10.51
N ARG A 71 3.69 -8.04 -9.85
CA ARG A 71 4.61 -7.15 -9.14
C ARG A 71 5.04 -5.92 -9.95
N ASN A 72 5.54 -6.13 -11.16
CA ASN A 72 6.06 -5.04 -11.98
C ASN A 72 4.95 -4.09 -12.45
N GLN A 73 3.78 -4.61 -12.78
CA GLN A 73 2.63 -3.79 -13.17
C GLN A 73 2.10 -2.95 -12.00
N LEU A 74 2.03 -3.56 -10.81
CA LEU A 74 1.56 -2.89 -9.60
C LEU A 74 2.51 -1.78 -9.15
N LEU A 75 3.81 -1.94 -9.35
CA LEU A 75 4.83 -0.97 -8.94
C LEU A 75 5.21 0.04 -10.03
N ALA A 76 4.73 -0.11 -11.26
CA ALA A 76 5.11 0.76 -12.39
C ALA A 76 4.85 2.25 -12.10
N PHE A 77 3.73 2.58 -11.45
CA PHE A 77 3.40 3.97 -11.10
C PHE A 77 4.46 4.62 -10.19
N ALA A 78 5.09 3.83 -9.32
CA ALA A 78 6.09 4.34 -8.38
C ALA A 78 7.37 4.78 -9.09
N GLY A 79 7.79 4.06 -10.15
CA GLY A 79 8.91 4.48 -11.00
C GLY A 79 8.61 5.77 -11.75
N VAL A 80 7.40 5.90 -12.29
CA VAL A 80 6.96 7.14 -12.96
C VAL A 80 6.94 8.31 -11.99
N LEU A 81 6.44 8.09 -10.77
CA LEU A 81 6.42 9.14 -9.74
C LEU A 81 7.83 9.52 -9.31
N ASP A 82 8.72 8.55 -9.09
CA ASP A 82 10.10 8.80 -8.69
C ASP A 82 10.83 9.69 -9.72
N GLN A 83 10.61 9.43 -11.02
CA GLN A 83 11.18 10.28 -12.06
C GLN A 83 10.64 11.70 -12.00
N LYS A 84 9.31 11.87 -11.87
CA LYS A 84 8.70 13.20 -11.75
C LYS A 84 9.21 13.97 -10.53
N LEU A 85 9.40 13.28 -9.40
CA LEU A 85 9.95 13.92 -8.20
C LEU A 85 11.42 14.33 -8.39
N ALA A 86 12.21 13.55 -9.14
CA ALA A 86 13.58 13.90 -9.50
C ALA A 86 13.63 15.13 -10.42
N ASP A 87 12.74 15.20 -11.41
CA ASP A 87 12.63 16.35 -12.33
C ASP A 87 12.24 17.63 -11.56
N ILE A 88 11.32 17.53 -10.58
CA ILE A 88 10.95 18.64 -9.69
C ILE A 88 12.15 19.06 -8.84
N ALA A 89 12.90 18.13 -8.27
CA ALA A 89 14.08 18.42 -7.47
C ALA A 89 15.15 19.17 -8.29
N GLN A 90 15.37 18.75 -9.52
CA GLN A 90 16.28 19.43 -10.44
C GLN A 90 15.77 20.85 -10.80
N HIS A 91 14.49 20.99 -11.15
CA HIS A 91 13.89 22.27 -11.52
C HIS A 91 14.00 23.32 -10.41
N PHE A 92 13.70 22.92 -9.18
CA PHE A 92 13.79 23.83 -8.02
C PHE A 92 15.18 23.89 -7.38
N GLN A 93 16.16 23.14 -7.89
CA GLN A 93 17.50 23.03 -7.33
C GLN A 93 17.46 22.68 -5.83
N LEU A 94 16.77 21.60 -5.51
CA LEU A 94 16.58 21.06 -4.16
C LEU A 94 17.07 19.63 -4.07
N PRO A 95 17.48 19.17 -2.89
CA PRO A 95 17.73 17.76 -2.66
C PRO A 95 16.45 16.96 -2.92
N LEU A 96 16.56 15.80 -3.60
CA LEU A 96 15.43 14.91 -3.88
C LEU A 96 14.67 14.52 -2.59
N GLN A 97 15.39 14.40 -1.47
CA GLN A 97 14.76 14.07 -0.20
C GLN A 97 13.78 15.15 0.27
N ALA A 98 14.07 16.42 0.07
CA ALA A 98 13.16 17.52 0.41
C ALA A 98 11.86 17.44 -0.40
N VAL A 99 11.95 17.12 -1.69
CA VAL A 99 10.76 16.92 -2.56
C VAL A 99 9.98 15.67 -2.15
N ARG A 100 10.66 14.59 -1.75
CA ARG A 100 10.01 13.40 -1.20
C ARG A 100 9.30 13.67 0.12
N ASP A 101 9.87 14.49 0.96
CA ASP A 101 9.24 14.90 2.22
C ASP A 101 7.95 15.69 1.98
N ILE A 102 7.92 16.55 0.96
CA ILE A 102 6.69 17.20 0.49
C ILE A 102 5.69 16.16 -0.05
N CYS A 103 6.15 15.20 -0.85
CA CYS A 103 5.29 14.12 -1.32
C CYS A 103 4.65 13.33 -0.16
N LEU A 104 5.42 13.00 0.87
CA LEU A 104 4.92 12.32 2.06
C LEU A 104 3.96 13.18 2.89
N LEU A 105 4.08 14.51 2.84
CA LEU A 105 3.13 15.41 3.48
C LEU A 105 1.72 15.26 2.90
N HIS A 106 1.60 15.05 1.59
CA HIS A 106 0.30 14.79 0.93
C HIS A 106 -0.41 13.50 1.42
N ARG A 107 0.30 12.63 2.12
CA ARG A 107 -0.29 11.43 2.75
C ARG A 107 -1.03 11.73 4.05
N LYS A 108 -0.67 12.83 4.71
CA LYS A 108 -1.27 13.23 5.99
C LYS A 108 -2.56 14.01 5.75
N HIS A 109 -3.54 13.80 6.62
CA HIS A 109 -4.80 14.55 6.52
C HIS A 109 -4.61 15.99 7.02
N PRO A 110 -5.10 17.01 6.29
CA PRO A 110 -4.90 18.43 6.65
C PRO A 110 -5.48 18.83 8.00
N THR A 111 -6.43 18.06 8.56
CA THR A 111 -6.99 18.31 9.91
C THR A 111 -6.12 17.77 11.04
N SER A 112 -5.04 17.03 10.75
CA SER A 112 -4.20 16.44 11.79
C SER A 112 -3.10 17.40 12.24
N ASN A 113 -2.79 17.44 13.55
CA ASN A 113 -1.66 18.20 14.07
C ASN A 113 -0.34 17.80 13.40
N ALA A 114 -0.15 16.49 13.17
CA ALA A 114 1.03 15.96 12.50
C ALA A 114 1.21 16.44 11.05
N TYR A 115 0.14 16.87 10.38
CA TYR A 115 0.23 17.55 9.09
C TYR A 115 0.83 18.93 9.25
N TRP A 116 0.29 19.75 10.17
CA TRP A 116 0.71 21.13 10.37
C TRP A 116 2.11 21.25 10.97
N GLU A 117 2.50 20.37 11.87
CA GLU A 117 3.87 20.29 12.38
C GLU A 117 4.86 20.05 11.24
N ARG A 118 4.59 19.05 10.39
CA ARG A 118 5.46 18.75 9.26
C ARG A 118 5.43 19.84 8.20
N TRP A 119 4.26 20.42 7.94
CA TRP A 119 4.09 21.54 7.02
C TRP A 119 4.95 22.75 7.44
N ASN A 120 4.86 23.16 8.69
CA ASN A 120 5.64 24.28 9.23
C ASN A 120 7.14 24.01 9.15
N GLN A 121 7.58 22.80 9.46
CA GLN A 121 8.98 22.40 9.36
C GLN A 121 9.48 22.51 7.91
N LEU A 122 8.76 21.96 6.96
CA LEU A 122 9.15 22.00 5.54
C LEU A 122 9.06 23.40 4.96
N HIS A 123 8.06 24.17 5.35
CA HIS A 123 7.93 25.58 4.96
C HIS A 123 9.15 26.40 5.43
N SER A 124 9.56 26.22 6.69
CA SER A 124 10.75 26.88 7.24
C SER A 124 12.06 26.45 6.56
N GLN A 125 12.15 25.19 6.13
CA GLN A 125 13.34 24.67 5.45
C GLN A 125 13.46 25.14 4.00
N LEU A 126 12.33 25.25 3.28
CA LEU A 126 12.30 25.54 1.84
C LEU A 126 12.02 27.00 1.51
N PHE A 127 11.63 27.82 2.51
CA PHE A 127 11.34 29.24 2.36
C PHE A 127 10.45 29.53 1.12
N GLY A 128 10.85 30.49 0.30
CA GLY A 128 10.09 30.90 -0.88
C GLY A 128 9.85 29.84 -1.95
N LYS A 129 10.55 28.70 -1.91
CA LYS A 129 10.33 27.58 -2.84
C LYS A 129 9.21 26.64 -2.41
N PHE A 130 8.79 26.66 -1.14
CA PHE A 130 7.86 25.70 -0.55
C PHE A 130 6.55 25.57 -1.34
N HIS A 131 5.86 26.67 -1.61
CA HIS A 131 4.57 26.66 -2.29
C HIS A 131 4.67 26.14 -3.73
N GLY A 132 5.70 26.54 -4.48
CA GLY A 132 5.94 26.05 -5.83
C GLY A 132 6.21 24.53 -5.87
N VAL A 133 6.99 24.02 -4.90
CA VAL A 133 7.26 22.59 -4.80
C VAL A 133 6.00 21.82 -4.39
N MET A 134 5.21 22.34 -3.43
CA MET A 134 3.94 21.74 -3.02
C MET A 134 2.97 21.60 -4.19
N GLU A 135 2.84 22.64 -5.01
CA GLU A 135 1.98 22.62 -6.19
C GLU A 135 2.50 21.62 -7.24
N ALA A 136 3.80 21.68 -7.56
CA ALA A 136 4.42 20.78 -8.54
C ALA A 136 4.29 19.30 -8.13
N VAL A 137 4.51 18.99 -6.86
CA VAL A 137 4.33 17.63 -6.32
C VAL A 137 2.86 17.23 -6.37
N GLY A 138 1.92 18.11 -5.99
CA GLY A 138 0.49 17.87 -6.08
C GLY A 138 0.05 17.51 -7.51
N GLU A 139 0.54 18.25 -8.50
CA GLU A 139 0.27 17.97 -9.93
C GLU A 139 0.94 16.68 -10.40
N ALA A 140 2.15 16.38 -9.95
CA ALA A 140 2.82 15.12 -10.26
C ALA A 140 2.02 13.92 -9.71
N LEU A 141 1.49 14.02 -8.49
CA LEU A 141 0.63 13.01 -7.89
C LEU A 141 -0.67 12.82 -8.69
N LYS A 142 -1.37 13.90 -9.05
CA LYS A 142 -2.61 13.84 -9.85
C LYS A 142 -2.39 13.20 -11.22
N LYS A 143 -1.28 13.53 -11.89
CA LYS A 143 -0.94 13.06 -13.25
C LYS A 143 -0.20 11.71 -13.27
N THR A 144 0.01 11.07 -12.13
CA THR A 144 0.64 9.75 -12.09
C THR A 144 -0.45 8.68 -12.22
N PRO A 145 -0.48 7.91 -13.33
CA PRO A 145 -1.49 6.90 -13.53
C PRO A 145 -1.31 5.78 -12.52
N ARG A 146 -2.36 5.48 -11.78
CA ARG A 146 -2.44 4.24 -11.00
C ARG A 146 -2.89 3.12 -11.94
N ALA A 147 -2.43 1.92 -11.71
CA ALA A 147 -3.09 0.71 -12.21
C ALA A 147 -4.43 0.53 -11.46
N SER A 148 -5.33 1.53 -11.56
CA SER A 148 -6.51 1.68 -10.71
C SER A 148 -7.42 0.46 -10.78
N SER A 149 -7.68 -0.06 -11.98
CA SER A 149 -8.53 -1.23 -12.16
C SER A 149 -7.97 -2.49 -11.49
N LEU A 150 -6.65 -2.66 -11.49
CA LEU A 150 -5.98 -3.80 -10.86
C LEU A 150 -5.97 -3.67 -9.34
N VAL A 151 -5.69 -2.47 -8.83
CA VAL A 151 -5.70 -2.15 -7.41
C VAL A 151 -7.13 -2.20 -6.85
N GLU A 152 -8.11 -1.67 -7.57
CA GLU A 152 -9.52 -1.72 -7.19
C GLU A 152 -10.05 -3.15 -7.20
N ASN A 153 -9.70 -3.95 -8.21
CA ASN A 153 -10.05 -5.37 -8.27
C ASN A 153 -9.38 -6.14 -7.11
N LEU A 154 -8.11 -5.87 -6.83
CA LEU A 154 -7.41 -6.47 -5.70
C LEU A 154 -8.03 -6.03 -4.37
N ASN A 155 -8.29 -4.75 -4.18
CA ASN A 155 -8.93 -4.21 -2.97
C ASN A 155 -10.37 -4.74 -2.81
N SER A 156 -11.13 -4.85 -3.89
CA SER A 156 -12.47 -5.47 -3.87
C SER A 156 -12.41 -6.93 -3.44
N ARG A 157 -11.49 -7.71 -4.00
CA ARG A 157 -11.26 -9.10 -3.58
C ARG A 157 -10.81 -9.20 -2.13
N LEU A 158 -9.90 -8.33 -1.70
CA LEU A 158 -9.40 -8.29 -0.33
C LEU A 158 -10.51 -7.89 0.66
N ARG A 159 -11.30 -6.87 0.34
CA ARG A 159 -12.46 -6.45 1.15
C ARG A 159 -13.46 -7.58 1.26
N ASN A 160 -13.80 -8.25 0.17
CA ASN A 160 -14.71 -9.40 0.20
C ASN A 160 -14.17 -10.54 1.10
N TYR A 161 -12.87 -10.85 1.06
CA TYR A 161 -12.27 -11.84 1.96
C TYR A 161 -12.33 -11.42 3.44
N PHE A 162 -12.29 -10.13 3.77
CA PHE A 162 -12.25 -9.65 5.16
C PHE A 162 -13.62 -9.20 5.68
N PHE A 163 -14.47 -8.59 4.85
CA PHE A 163 -15.80 -8.14 5.27
C PHE A 163 -16.73 -9.30 5.57
N LEU A 164 -16.66 -10.36 4.77
CA LEU A 164 -17.48 -11.56 4.93
C LEU A 164 -17.12 -12.36 6.19
N ARG A 165 -15.90 -12.21 6.73
CA ARG A 165 -15.48 -12.87 7.96
C ARG A 165 -16.03 -12.23 9.24
N ARG A 166 -16.54 -11.01 9.20
CA ARG A 166 -17.02 -10.29 10.38
C ARG A 166 -18.46 -10.66 10.77
N SER A 167 -19.23 -11.26 9.86
CA SER A 167 -20.66 -11.42 10.02
C SER A 167 -21.19 -12.86 9.81
N LEU A 168 -20.34 -13.82 9.51
CA LEU A 168 -20.82 -15.12 9.01
C LEU A 168 -20.10 -16.29 9.68
N GLY A 169 -20.87 -17.13 10.36
CA GLY A 169 -20.42 -18.37 10.99
C GLY A 169 -19.91 -19.42 9.99
N ASP A 170 -19.48 -20.58 10.49
CA ASP A 170 -18.85 -21.68 9.74
C ASP A 170 -19.60 -22.15 8.48
N SER A 171 -20.91 -21.97 8.43
CA SER A 171 -21.78 -22.27 7.27
C SER A 171 -21.46 -21.46 6.03
N TYR A 172 -20.93 -20.24 6.17
CA TYR A 172 -20.59 -19.38 5.03
C TYR A 172 -19.25 -19.72 4.38
N LEU A 173 -18.31 -20.24 5.15
CA LEU A 173 -17.05 -20.77 4.60
C LEU A 173 -17.31 -21.96 3.67
N SER A 174 -18.30 -22.78 3.98
CA SER A 174 -18.75 -23.91 3.15
C SER A 174 -19.44 -23.42 1.86
N LEU A 175 -20.23 -22.35 1.93
CA LEU A 175 -20.87 -21.72 0.77
C LEU A 175 -19.87 -21.06 -0.17
N LEU A 176 -18.87 -20.33 0.36
CA LEU A 176 -17.78 -19.76 -0.44
C LEU A 176 -16.94 -20.85 -1.13
N GLN A 177 -16.73 -21.96 -0.47
CA GLN A 177 -16.03 -23.12 -1.03
C GLN A 177 -16.79 -23.72 -2.21
N PHE A 178 -18.11 -23.70 -2.15
CA PHE A 178 -19.01 -24.18 -3.22
C PHE A 178 -19.02 -23.25 -4.44
N PHE A 179 -18.97 -21.92 -4.26
CA PHE A 179 -18.98 -20.95 -5.36
C PHE A 179 -17.60 -20.61 -5.94
N CYS A 180 -16.51 -21.04 -5.31
CA CYS A 180 -15.14 -20.78 -5.77
C CYS A 180 -14.46 -22.01 -6.42
N ASN A 181 -15.17 -23.15 -6.52
CA ASN A 181 -14.82 -24.32 -7.33
C ASN A 181 -15.52 -24.24 -8.67
#